data_8ae98fd35001ab505a8b276723c69c15
#
_entry.id   8ae98fd35001ab505a8b276723c69c15
#
_cell.length_a   1.000
_cell.length_b   1.000
_cell.length_c   1.000
_cell.angle_alpha   90.00
_cell.angle_beta   90.00
_cell.angle_gamma   90.00
#
_symmetry.space_group_name_H-M   'P 1'
#
loop_
_entity.id
_entity.type
_entity.pdbx_description
1 polymer ?
#
loop_
_entity_poly.entity_id
_entity_poly.type
_entity_poly.pdbx_seq_one_letter_code
_entity_poly.pdbx_strand_id
1 'polypeptide(L)'
;LNFSEEVPIMNINFTGDYPVEKLKEFAEYLQDEIEDLPEIKKADIRGAQDKEVEVAVDIYKMMAAKISFQDVISAISNGNMTMSAGNLKTVGQRRTIRIIGEVESPNELKSFVVKSENGAVYLKDIASINFKAKDKTTYAREFGDNVVMLDVKKRAGRNSISAADKIKEIVKNEKANYFPPDLNISIAND
;
A
#
# COMPACT_ATOMS: atom_id res chain seq x y z
N LEU A 1 -14.85 -23.04 4.36
CA LEU A 1 -14.87 -21.57 4.22
C LEU A 1 -15.60 -21.00 5.42
N ASN A 2 -14.87 -20.40 6.37
CA ASN A 2 -15.47 -19.78 7.56
C ASN A 2 -15.92 -18.35 7.18
N PHE A 3 -17.18 -18.19 6.80
CA PHE A 3 -17.77 -16.90 6.44
C PHE A 3 -17.65 -15.83 7.56
N SER A 4 -17.50 -16.23 8.82
CA SER A 4 -17.42 -15.31 9.97
C SER A 4 -16.08 -14.55 10.08
N GLU A 5 -15.06 -14.94 9.32
CA GLU A 5 -13.75 -14.25 9.29
C GLU A 5 -13.64 -13.20 8.20
N GLU A 6 -14.56 -13.17 7.26
CA GLU A 6 -14.55 -12.26 6.11
C GLU A 6 -15.37 -10.98 6.35
N VAL A 7 -16.28 -11.00 7.34
CA VAL A 7 -17.13 -9.84 7.66
C VAL A 7 -16.39 -8.92 8.65
N PRO A 8 -16.29 -7.63 8.37
CA PRO A 8 -15.74 -6.67 9.32
C PRO A 8 -16.62 -6.61 10.58
N ILE A 9 -15.99 -6.53 11.73
CA ILE A 9 -16.69 -6.29 13.01
C ILE A 9 -16.88 -4.79 13.28
N MET A 10 -16.14 -3.96 12.55
CA MET A 10 -16.13 -2.51 12.74
C MET A 10 -15.55 -1.81 11.50
N ASN A 11 -16.15 -0.70 11.14
CA ASN A 11 -15.65 0.21 10.12
C ASN A 11 -15.26 1.53 10.78
N ILE A 12 -14.06 2.00 10.53
CA ILE A 12 -13.56 3.29 11.05
C ILE A 12 -13.36 4.22 9.86
N ASN A 13 -14.05 5.34 9.84
CA ASN A 13 -14.00 6.31 8.76
C ASN A 13 -13.16 7.50 9.16
N PHE A 14 -12.25 7.90 8.29
CA PHE A 14 -11.40 9.08 8.40
C PHE A 14 -11.88 10.12 7.40
N THR A 15 -12.30 11.27 7.90
CA THR A 15 -12.78 12.41 7.10
C THR A 15 -12.21 13.71 7.62
N GLY A 16 -12.16 14.73 6.76
CA GLY A 16 -11.64 16.05 7.10
C GLY A 16 -11.13 16.77 5.86
N ASP A 17 -10.71 18.00 6.02
CA ASP A 17 -10.11 18.80 4.95
C ASP A 17 -8.64 18.39 4.69
N TYR A 18 -8.47 17.12 4.32
CA TYR A 18 -7.18 16.52 4.03
C TYR A 18 -7.17 15.86 2.66
N PRO A 19 -6.02 15.86 1.97
CA PRO A 19 -5.83 14.99 0.81
C PRO A 19 -6.02 13.51 1.18
N VAL A 20 -6.49 12.71 0.23
CA VAL A 20 -6.71 11.26 0.43
C VAL A 20 -5.45 10.55 0.94
N GLU A 21 -4.29 10.97 0.45
CA GLU A 21 -2.99 10.41 0.87
C GLU A 21 -2.74 10.66 2.36
N LYS A 22 -3.10 11.84 2.87
CA LYS A 22 -2.92 12.15 4.29
C LYS A 22 -3.92 11.40 5.18
N LEU A 23 -5.16 11.26 4.71
CA LEU A 23 -6.16 10.42 5.40
C LEU A 23 -5.71 8.96 5.43
N LYS A 24 -5.05 8.49 4.36
CA LYS A 24 -4.47 7.15 4.31
C LYS A 24 -3.36 6.96 5.32
N GLU A 25 -2.43 7.91 5.46
CA GLU A 25 -1.36 7.84 6.49
C GLU A 25 -1.94 7.72 7.91
N PHE A 26 -3.02 8.45 8.21
CA PHE A 26 -3.70 8.34 9.50
C PHE A 26 -4.36 6.96 9.69
N ALA A 27 -4.93 6.40 8.61
CA ALA A 27 -5.54 5.08 8.64
C ALA A 27 -4.48 3.98 8.78
N GLU A 28 -3.32 4.10 8.12
CA GLU A 28 -2.18 3.17 8.24
C GLU A 28 -1.64 3.15 9.66
N TYR A 29 -1.43 4.32 10.27
CA TYR A 29 -1.01 4.41 11.66
C TYR A 29 -1.98 3.68 12.61
N LEU A 30 -3.28 3.93 12.46
CA LEU A 30 -4.28 3.27 13.31
C LEU A 30 -4.42 1.77 12.98
N GLN A 31 -4.19 1.36 11.74
CA GLN A 31 -4.15 -0.02 11.32
C GLN A 31 -3.11 -0.82 12.10
N ASP A 32 -1.88 -0.29 12.17
CA ASP A 32 -0.77 -0.94 12.89
C ASP A 32 -1.11 -1.13 14.37
N GLU A 33 -1.63 -0.10 15.03
CA GLU A 33 -2.02 -0.17 16.44
C GLU A 33 -3.16 -1.19 16.70
N ILE A 34 -4.09 -1.31 15.75
CA ILE A 34 -5.22 -2.24 15.86
C ILE A 34 -4.79 -3.68 15.54
N GLU A 35 -3.92 -3.89 14.56
CA GLU A 35 -3.44 -5.22 14.17
C GLU A 35 -2.55 -5.88 15.23
N ASP A 36 -1.96 -5.10 16.13
CA ASP A 36 -1.23 -5.61 17.30
C ASP A 36 -2.15 -6.29 18.33
N LEU A 37 -3.46 -6.08 18.25
CA LEU A 37 -4.40 -6.77 19.15
C LEU A 37 -4.53 -8.25 18.79
N PRO A 38 -4.40 -9.17 19.76
CA PRO A 38 -4.46 -10.63 19.51
C PRO A 38 -5.83 -11.11 19.04
N GLU A 39 -6.88 -10.30 19.21
CA GLU A 39 -8.23 -10.58 18.72
C GLU A 39 -8.41 -10.27 17.24
N ILE A 40 -7.58 -9.42 16.68
CA ILE A 40 -7.70 -8.94 15.31
C ILE A 40 -6.93 -9.85 14.36
N LYS A 41 -7.56 -10.14 13.23
CA LYS A 41 -6.96 -10.91 12.13
C LYS A 41 -6.26 -9.97 11.16
N LYS A 42 -6.97 -8.90 10.79
CA LYS A 42 -6.53 -7.92 9.81
C LYS A 42 -7.42 -6.70 9.82
N ALA A 43 -6.85 -5.56 9.46
CA ALA A 43 -7.59 -4.35 9.13
C ALA A 43 -7.27 -3.94 7.69
N ASP A 44 -8.31 -3.73 6.86
CA ASP A 44 -8.15 -3.41 5.44
C ASP A 44 -8.52 -1.94 5.17
N ILE A 45 -7.61 -1.18 4.57
CA ILE A 45 -7.86 0.21 4.19
C ILE A 45 -8.63 0.26 2.87
N ARG A 46 -9.70 1.06 2.82
CA ARG A 46 -10.50 1.34 1.63
C ARG A 46 -10.64 2.84 1.39
N GLY A 47 -10.94 3.20 0.15
CA GLY A 47 -11.16 4.61 -0.23
C GLY A 47 -9.88 5.37 -0.58
N ALA A 48 -8.72 4.84 -0.22
CA ALA A 48 -7.42 5.35 -0.66
C ALA A 48 -6.81 4.43 -1.73
N GLN A 49 -6.08 5.04 -2.65
CA GLN A 49 -5.32 4.29 -3.66
C GLN A 49 -3.92 4.02 -3.15
N ASP A 50 -3.47 2.78 -3.30
CA ASP A 50 -2.07 2.47 -3.15
C ASP A 50 -1.30 3.12 -4.30
N LYS A 51 -0.16 3.72 -4.00
CA LYS A 51 0.79 4.14 -5.01
C LYS A 51 1.56 2.91 -5.44
N GLU A 52 1.60 2.65 -6.74
CA GLU A 52 2.50 1.66 -7.31
C GLU A 52 3.60 2.36 -8.09
N VAL A 53 4.80 1.80 -8.05
CA VAL A 53 5.88 2.28 -8.89
C VAL A 53 5.90 1.46 -10.17
N GLU A 54 5.75 2.14 -11.29
CA GLU A 54 5.90 1.56 -12.61
C GLU A 54 7.36 1.73 -13.07
N VAL A 55 8.05 0.60 -13.27
CA VAL A 55 9.39 0.53 -13.86
C VAL A 55 9.24 0.03 -15.29
N ALA A 56 9.27 0.94 -16.26
CA ALA A 56 9.20 0.61 -17.69
C ALA A 56 10.60 0.43 -18.25
N VAL A 57 11.02 -0.81 -18.46
CA VAL A 57 12.36 -1.17 -18.92
C VAL A 57 12.44 -1.11 -20.44
N ASP A 58 13.48 -0.47 -20.96
CA ASP A 58 13.77 -0.34 -22.37
C ASP A 58 14.61 -1.54 -22.86
N ILE A 59 14.03 -2.34 -23.75
CA ILE A 59 14.66 -3.57 -24.24
C ILE A 59 15.96 -3.30 -24.98
N TYR A 60 16.03 -2.22 -25.77
CA TYR A 60 17.24 -1.89 -26.52
C TYR A 60 18.39 -1.48 -25.60
N LYS A 61 18.09 -0.69 -24.57
CA LYS A 61 19.09 -0.30 -23.59
C LYS A 61 19.60 -1.50 -22.79
N MET A 62 18.69 -2.44 -22.43
CA MET A 62 19.08 -3.70 -21.79
C MET A 62 20.02 -4.52 -22.69
N MET A 63 19.67 -4.69 -23.98
CA MET A 63 20.49 -5.43 -24.94
C MET A 63 21.87 -4.77 -25.11
N ALA A 64 21.91 -3.46 -25.24
CA ALA A 64 23.16 -2.71 -25.38
C ALA A 64 24.07 -2.86 -24.12
N ALA A 65 23.46 -2.91 -22.94
CA ALA A 65 24.16 -3.10 -21.67
C ALA A 65 24.43 -4.58 -21.35
N LYS A 66 23.97 -5.53 -22.18
CA LYS A 66 24.01 -7.00 -21.92
C LYS A 66 23.36 -7.40 -20.61
N ILE A 67 22.26 -6.76 -20.26
CA ILE A 67 21.47 -7.03 -19.06
C ILE A 67 20.25 -7.86 -19.43
N SER A 68 20.00 -8.92 -18.69
CA SER A 68 18.78 -9.70 -18.80
C SER A 68 17.64 -9.08 -17.97
N PHE A 69 16.41 -9.43 -18.32
CA PHE A 69 15.26 -9.00 -17.52
C PHE A 69 15.29 -9.58 -16.09
N GLN A 70 15.87 -10.78 -15.94
CA GLN A 70 16.07 -11.42 -14.65
C GLN A 70 17.04 -10.65 -13.76
N ASP A 71 18.07 -10.03 -14.33
CA ASP A 71 19.01 -9.20 -13.57
C ASP A 71 18.30 -7.97 -13.00
N VAL A 72 17.39 -7.36 -13.77
CA VAL A 72 16.56 -6.24 -13.30
C VAL A 72 15.64 -6.67 -12.15
N ILE A 73 14.96 -7.82 -12.32
CA ILE A 73 14.10 -8.40 -11.28
C ILE A 73 14.90 -8.66 -10.01
N SER A 74 16.07 -9.28 -10.14
CA SER A 74 16.93 -9.61 -9.00
C SER A 74 17.44 -8.36 -8.29
N ALA A 75 17.81 -7.31 -9.02
CA ALA A 75 18.24 -6.05 -8.45
C ALA A 75 17.14 -5.37 -7.62
N ILE A 76 15.90 -5.39 -8.11
CA ILE A 76 14.76 -4.83 -7.39
C ILE A 76 14.41 -5.68 -6.15
N SER A 77 14.42 -7.01 -6.28
CA SER A 77 14.12 -7.94 -5.17
C SER A 77 15.16 -7.84 -4.05
N ASN A 78 16.42 -7.69 -4.39
CA ASN A 78 17.51 -7.56 -3.42
C ASN A 78 17.43 -6.24 -2.63
N GLY A 79 16.66 -5.27 -3.11
CA GLY A 79 16.34 -4.03 -2.40
C GLY A 79 15.19 -4.16 -1.38
N ASN A 80 14.81 -5.39 -0.99
CA ASN A 80 13.67 -5.69 -0.10
C ASN A 80 12.31 -5.15 -0.57
N MET A 81 12.14 -4.98 -1.88
CA MET A 81 10.89 -4.49 -2.45
C MET A 81 10.00 -5.64 -2.91
N THR A 82 8.74 -5.60 -2.50
CA THR A 82 7.74 -6.57 -2.92
C THR A 82 7.26 -6.28 -4.34
N MET A 83 7.44 -7.24 -5.23
CA MET A 83 6.97 -7.13 -6.61
C MET A 83 5.66 -7.89 -6.80
N SER A 84 4.72 -7.27 -7.50
CA SER A 84 3.59 -8.00 -8.05
C SER A 84 4.04 -8.71 -9.34
N ALA A 85 4.22 -10.01 -9.25
CA ALA A 85 4.60 -10.85 -10.40
C ALA A 85 3.49 -10.99 -11.47
N GLY A 86 2.35 -10.35 -11.31
CA GLY A 86 1.14 -10.64 -12.08
C GLY A 86 0.92 -9.83 -13.36
N ASN A 87 1.64 -8.76 -13.62
CA ASN A 87 1.33 -7.90 -14.77
C ASN A 87 2.57 -7.43 -15.54
N LEU A 88 3.21 -8.36 -16.21
CA LEU A 88 4.13 -8.02 -17.30
C LEU A 88 3.30 -7.54 -18.51
N LYS A 89 2.99 -6.26 -18.56
CA LYS A 89 2.41 -5.66 -19.76
C LYS A 89 3.56 -5.35 -20.73
N THR A 90 3.56 -6.00 -21.88
CA THR A 90 4.45 -5.64 -22.98
C THR A 90 3.69 -4.68 -23.87
N VAL A 91 4.07 -3.41 -23.86
CA VAL A 91 3.57 -2.42 -24.81
C VAL A 91 4.72 -2.06 -25.74
N GLY A 92 4.70 -2.63 -26.93
CA GLY A 92 5.77 -2.44 -27.92
C GLY A 92 7.12 -2.97 -27.42
N GLN A 93 8.10 -2.09 -27.35
CA GLN A 93 9.51 -2.41 -27.01
C GLN A 93 9.82 -2.20 -25.53
N ARG A 94 8.79 -2.00 -24.68
CA ARG A 94 8.95 -1.78 -23.24
C ARG A 94 8.27 -2.89 -22.46
N ARG A 95 8.96 -3.38 -21.44
CA ARG A 95 8.41 -4.27 -20.42
C ARG A 95 8.24 -3.49 -19.13
N THR A 96 7.07 -3.58 -18.53
CA THR A 96 6.74 -2.86 -17.32
C THR A 96 6.71 -3.82 -16.12
N ILE A 97 7.46 -3.48 -15.09
CA ILE A 97 7.41 -4.12 -13.78
C ILE A 97 6.63 -3.19 -12.87
N ARG A 98 5.70 -3.73 -12.09
CA ARG A 98 4.99 -2.99 -11.06
C ARG A 98 5.51 -3.42 -9.69
N ILE A 99 5.90 -2.44 -8.91
CA ILE A 99 6.34 -2.62 -7.53
C ILE A 99 5.21 -2.17 -6.64
N ILE A 100 4.71 -3.09 -5.81
CA ILE A 100 3.68 -2.83 -4.81
C ILE A 100 4.38 -2.83 -3.46
N GLY A 101 4.23 -1.77 -2.70
CA GLY A 101 4.81 -1.64 -1.37
C GLY A 101 5.33 -0.24 -1.08
N GLU A 102 5.90 -0.08 0.07
CA GLU A 102 6.43 1.17 0.59
C GLU A 102 7.70 1.61 -0.16
N VAL A 103 7.52 2.14 -1.37
CA VAL A 103 8.57 2.91 -2.02
C VAL A 103 8.35 4.36 -1.66
N GLU A 104 9.07 4.85 -0.68
CA GLU A 104 8.95 6.24 -0.23
C GLU A 104 9.33 7.23 -1.34
N SER A 105 10.28 6.85 -2.19
CA SER A 105 10.74 7.71 -3.28
C SER A 105 11.15 6.94 -4.54
N PRO A 106 10.68 7.32 -5.76
CA PRO A 106 11.18 6.76 -7.02
C PRO A 106 12.68 6.97 -7.22
N ASN A 107 13.28 7.96 -6.51
CA ASN A 107 14.69 8.25 -6.65
C ASN A 107 15.57 7.15 -6.05
N GLU A 108 15.09 6.41 -5.05
CA GLU A 108 15.80 5.26 -4.50
C GLU A 108 15.97 4.17 -5.56
N LEU A 109 14.89 3.84 -6.28
CA LEU A 109 14.93 2.87 -7.36
C LEU A 109 15.86 3.26 -8.50
N LYS A 110 15.98 4.56 -8.79
CA LYS A 110 16.88 5.07 -9.83
C LYS A 110 18.34 4.75 -9.56
N SER A 111 18.72 4.67 -8.28
CA SER A 111 20.08 4.39 -7.85
C SER A 111 20.43 2.90 -7.77
N PHE A 112 19.47 2.01 -7.99
CA PHE A 112 19.71 0.56 -7.94
C PHE A 112 20.69 0.15 -9.03
N VAL A 113 21.70 -0.61 -8.61
CA VAL A 113 22.73 -1.15 -9.49
C VAL A 113 22.25 -2.52 -9.99
N VAL A 114 22.10 -2.63 -11.30
CA VAL A 114 21.85 -3.89 -11.99
C VAL A 114 23.20 -4.48 -12.41
N LYS A 115 23.51 -5.69 -11.99
CA LYS A 115 24.76 -6.35 -12.39
C LYS A 115 24.79 -6.58 -13.88
N SER A 116 25.91 -6.24 -14.50
CA SER A 116 26.21 -6.48 -15.90
C SER A 116 27.63 -7.05 -16.02
N GLU A 117 27.87 -7.86 -17.06
CA GLU A 117 29.21 -8.35 -17.40
C GLU A 117 30.22 -7.22 -17.68
N ASN A 118 29.74 -6.08 -18.13
CA ASN A 118 30.55 -4.93 -18.53
C ASN A 118 30.64 -3.83 -17.45
N GLY A 119 30.25 -4.08 -16.22
CA GLY A 119 30.28 -3.12 -15.13
C GLY A 119 28.90 -2.84 -14.52
N ALA A 120 28.85 -1.92 -13.56
CA ALA A 120 27.61 -1.54 -12.90
C ALA A 120 26.79 -0.61 -13.81
N VAL A 121 25.53 -1.01 -14.06
CA VAL A 121 24.53 -0.18 -14.76
C VAL A 121 23.43 0.16 -13.78
N TYR A 122 23.03 1.42 -13.74
CA TYR A 122 21.94 1.86 -12.86
C TYR A 122 20.58 1.64 -13.53
N LEU A 123 19.58 1.33 -12.72
CA LEU A 123 18.21 1.13 -13.20
C LEU A 123 17.69 2.33 -13.99
N LYS A 124 18.04 3.56 -13.60
CA LYS A 124 17.71 4.81 -14.33
C LYS A 124 18.23 4.86 -15.78
N ASP A 125 19.30 4.14 -16.06
CA ASP A 125 19.94 4.19 -17.39
C ASP A 125 19.20 3.31 -18.40
N ILE A 126 18.50 2.28 -17.91
CA ILE A 126 17.79 1.28 -18.73
C ILE A 126 16.27 1.31 -18.59
N ALA A 127 15.74 2.07 -17.62
CA ALA A 127 14.30 2.12 -17.34
C ALA A 127 13.84 3.55 -17.04
N SER A 128 12.56 3.81 -17.33
CA SER A 128 11.83 4.96 -16.78
C SER A 128 11.04 4.52 -15.57
N ILE A 129 11.12 5.31 -14.48
CA ILE A 129 10.51 5.00 -13.20
C ILE A 129 9.52 6.10 -12.86
N ASN A 130 8.25 5.75 -12.73
CA ASN A 130 7.17 6.68 -12.46
C ASN A 130 6.28 6.16 -11.35
N PHE A 131 5.77 7.07 -10.51
CA PHE A 131 4.63 6.76 -9.67
C PHE A 131 3.36 6.69 -10.51
N LYS A 132 2.58 5.66 -10.28
CA LYS A 132 1.24 5.53 -10.82
C LYS A 132 0.30 5.20 -9.68
N ALA A 133 -0.85 5.85 -9.66
CA ALA A 133 -1.92 5.41 -8.79
C ALA A 133 -2.38 4.03 -9.27
N LYS A 134 -2.51 3.07 -8.35
CA LYS A 134 -3.09 1.75 -8.66
C LYS A 134 -4.50 1.94 -9.22
N ASP A 135 -4.86 1.13 -10.21
CA ASP A 135 -6.20 1.23 -10.81
C ASP A 135 -7.28 1.13 -9.70
N LYS A 136 -8.23 2.05 -9.73
CA LYS A 136 -9.28 2.16 -8.69
C LYS A 136 -10.11 0.89 -8.63
N THR A 137 -10.04 0.18 -7.52
CA THR A 137 -10.90 -0.98 -7.25
C THR A 137 -12.11 -0.64 -6.39
N THR A 138 -12.07 0.46 -5.64
CA THR A 138 -13.18 0.90 -4.79
C THR A 138 -13.25 2.43 -4.72
N TYR A 139 -14.49 2.96 -4.63
CA TYR A 139 -14.76 4.37 -4.35
C TYR A 139 -15.49 4.45 -3.01
N ALA A 140 -14.98 5.24 -2.08
CA ALA A 140 -15.71 5.66 -0.90
C ALA A 140 -15.87 7.18 -0.92
N ARG A 141 -17.10 7.67 -0.83
CA ARG A 141 -17.44 9.07 -0.66
C ARG A 141 -18.57 9.17 0.35
N GLU A 142 -18.42 10.03 1.33
CA GLU A 142 -19.48 10.41 2.25
C GLU A 142 -19.74 11.92 2.09
N PHE A 143 -20.96 12.30 1.71
CA PHE A 143 -21.39 13.69 1.50
C PHE A 143 -20.53 14.53 0.54
N GLY A 144 -19.80 13.90 -0.38
CA GLY A 144 -18.95 14.60 -1.35
C GLY A 144 -17.48 14.76 -0.93
N ASP A 145 -17.15 14.51 0.32
CA ASP A 145 -15.79 14.60 0.84
C ASP A 145 -15.00 13.30 0.64
N ASN A 146 -13.68 13.41 0.68
CA ASN A 146 -12.80 12.23 0.68
C ASN A 146 -12.97 11.46 1.97
N VAL A 147 -13.20 10.15 1.85
CA VAL A 147 -13.29 9.24 2.99
C VAL A 147 -12.29 8.11 2.81
N VAL A 148 -11.50 7.87 3.82
CA VAL A 148 -10.70 6.65 3.94
C VAL A 148 -11.31 5.80 5.06
N MET A 149 -11.53 4.53 4.77
CA MET A 149 -12.18 3.59 5.68
C MET A 149 -11.19 2.50 6.07
N LEU A 150 -11.23 2.11 7.34
CA LEU A 150 -10.51 0.97 7.88
C LEU A 150 -11.52 -0.11 8.30
N ASP A 151 -11.55 -1.21 7.58
CA ASP A 151 -12.42 -2.36 7.85
C ASP A 151 -11.69 -3.35 8.74
N VAL A 152 -12.12 -3.48 9.99
CA VAL A 152 -11.45 -4.34 10.97
C VAL A 152 -12.11 -5.71 11.03
N LYS A 153 -11.31 -6.76 10.82
CA LYS A 153 -11.73 -8.18 10.85
C LYS A 153 -11.13 -8.89 12.05
N LYS A 154 -11.97 -9.62 12.79
CA LYS A 154 -11.50 -10.39 13.95
C LYS A 154 -10.99 -11.78 13.57
N ARG A 155 -10.21 -12.37 14.45
CA ARG A 155 -9.85 -13.80 14.35
C ARG A 155 -11.03 -14.68 14.76
N ALA A 156 -11.13 -15.85 14.12
CA ALA A 156 -12.11 -16.86 14.51
C ALA A 156 -12.02 -17.21 16.00
N GLY A 157 -13.18 -17.44 16.63
CA GLY A 157 -13.24 -17.83 18.04
C GLY A 157 -12.97 -16.73 19.06
N ARG A 158 -12.67 -15.48 18.63
CA ARG A 158 -12.46 -14.35 19.54
C ARG A 158 -13.77 -13.59 19.79
N ASN A 159 -13.86 -12.96 20.96
CA ASN A 159 -15.04 -12.19 21.36
C ASN A 159 -15.08 -10.85 20.63
N SER A 160 -16.13 -10.61 19.84
CA SER A 160 -16.30 -9.37 19.05
C SER A 160 -16.51 -8.13 19.93
N ILE A 161 -17.22 -8.26 21.06
CA ILE A 161 -17.51 -7.15 21.96
C ILE A 161 -16.21 -6.66 22.62
N SER A 162 -15.43 -7.59 23.16
CA SER A 162 -14.14 -7.26 23.77
C SER A 162 -13.16 -6.64 22.77
N ALA A 163 -13.13 -7.13 21.53
CA ALA A 163 -12.31 -6.56 20.47
C ALA A 163 -12.77 -5.13 20.13
N ALA A 164 -14.08 -4.93 19.97
CA ALA A 164 -14.66 -3.63 19.67
C ALA A 164 -14.37 -2.59 20.77
N ASP A 165 -14.47 -2.98 22.03
CA ASP A 165 -14.19 -2.08 23.16
C ASP A 165 -12.72 -1.64 23.21
N LYS A 166 -11.79 -2.58 22.97
CA LYS A 166 -10.36 -2.27 22.88
C LYS A 166 -10.04 -1.33 21.72
N ILE A 167 -10.65 -1.56 20.55
CA ILE A 167 -10.47 -0.68 19.38
C ILE A 167 -10.98 0.72 19.68
N LYS A 168 -12.15 0.87 20.30
CA LYS A 168 -12.70 2.17 20.69
C LYS A 168 -11.79 2.91 21.66
N GLU A 169 -11.16 2.18 22.59
CA GLU A 169 -10.19 2.75 23.53
C GLU A 169 -8.94 3.24 22.82
N ILE A 170 -8.39 2.45 21.88
CA ILE A 170 -7.25 2.87 21.05
C ILE A 170 -7.62 4.13 20.26
N VAL A 171 -8.72 4.11 19.50
CA VAL A 171 -9.17 5.28 18.72
C VAL A 171 -9.32 6.53 19.58
N LYS A 172 -9.89 6.40 20.79
CA LYS A 172 -10.05 7.51 21.72
C LYS A 172 -8.71 8.06 22.20
N ASN A 173 -7.76 7.19 22.52
CA ASN A 173 -6.44 7.57 23.00
C ASN A 173 -5.62 8.23 21.88
N GLU A 174 -5.62 7.66 20.68
CA GLU A 174 -4.90 8.21 19.54
C GLU A 174 -5.51 9.53 19.04
N LYS A 175 -6.83 9.67 19.11
CA LYS A 175 -7.51 10.94 18.81
C LYS A 175 -7.11 12.05 19.78
N ALA A 176 -6.84 11.71 21.03
CA ALA A 176 -6.44 12.68 22.05
C ALA A 176 -4.96 13.06 22.01
N ASN A 177 -4.08 12.13 21.56
CA ASN A 177 -2.64 12.27 21.74
C ASN A 177 -1.86 12.42 20.42
N TYR A 178 -2.36 11.84 19.34
CA TYR A 178 -1.61 11.75 18.06
C TYR A 178 -2.30 12.47 16.90
N PHE A 179 -3.61 12.28 16.73
CA PHE A 179 -4.32 12.84 15.57
C PHE A 179 -4.64 14.34 15.72
N PRO A 180 -4.64 15.09 14.60
CA PRO A 180 -5.06 16.48 14.60
C PRO A 180 -6.52 16.63 15.09
N PRO A 181 -6.85 17.72 15.79
CA PRO A 181 -8.20 17.93 16.35
C PRO A 181 -9.29 18.13 15.29
N ASP A 182 -8.92 18.52 14.08
CA ASP A 182 -9.80 18.72 12.92
C ASP A 182 -10.00 17.44 12.09
N LEU A 183 -9.26 16.36 12.40
CA LEU A 183 -9.52 15.05 11.81
C LEU A 183 -10.79 14.44 12.44
N ASN A 184 -11.77 14.17 11.59
CA ASN A 184 -12.97 13.48 12.03
C ASN A 184 -12.82 11.96 11.86
N ILE A 185 -12.91 11.24 12.99
CA ILE A 185 -12.89 9.77 13.02
C ILE A 185 -14.24 9.32 13.54
N SER A 186 -14.99 8.61 12.71
CA SER A 186 -16.27 8.01 13.07
C SER A 186 -16.20 6.47 13.01
N ILE A 187 -16.86 5.83 13.97
CA ILE A 187 -16.90 4.37 14.07
C ILE A 187 -18.31 3.93 13.76
N ALA A 188 -18.46 3.06 12.76
CA ALA A 188 -19.69 2.36 12.46
C ALA A 188 -19.52 0.87 12.84
N ASN A 189 -20.46 0.35 13.60
CA ASN A 189 -20.56 -1.08 13.89
C ASN A 189 -21.64 -1.65 12.99
N ASP A 190 -21.34 -2.75 12.35
CA ASP A 190 -22.34 -3.62 11.70
C ASP A 190 -22.95 -4.56 12.71
#